data_9f8c48c63645234d9891c048fcd3723e
#
_entry.id   9f8c48c63645234d9891c048fcd3723e
#
_cell.length_a   1.000
_cell.length_b   1.000
_cell.length_c   1.000
_cell.angle_alpha   90.00
_cell.angle_beta   90.00
_cell.angle_gamma   90.00
#
_symmetry.space_group_name_H-M   'P 1'
#
loop_
_entity.id
_entity.type
_entity.pdbx_description
1 polymer ?
#
loop_
_entity_poly.entity_id
_entity_poly.type
_entity_poly.pdbx_seq_one_letter_code
_entity_poly.pdbx_strand_id
1 'polypeptide(L)'
;KSGKYRPWLLYAPLCAMVFFILCFTKLGGDVTAGIIIAVGYIISHFFWNISYTAVRSLTNVLTDEPSERAFLSGRLGAGAALGRVCASQLVPWLTAALATLVSGVGAYTICAAIFSLIYIACMLIQFVVTKGYDTETKTEASTVSFIAMGKNIITNPNLIGVVLHDLLRLIA
;
A
#
# COMPACT_ATOMS: atom_id res chain seq x y z
N LYS A 1 -1.57 22.61 -10.37
CA LYS A 1 -2.14 21.33 -10.82
C LYS A 1 -1.48 20.21 -10.03
N SER A 2 -2.27 19.24 -9.53
CA SER A 2 -1.80 18.26 -8.53
C SER A 2 -1.13 17.02 -9.15
N GLY A 3 -0.98 16.94 -10.47
CA GLY A 3 -0.47 15.76 -11.18
C GLY A 3 -1.48 14.58 -11.21
N LYS A 4 -1.06 13.46 -11.84
CA LYS A 4 -1.91 12.28 -12.04
C LYS A 4 -1.89 11.31 -10.84
N TYR A 5 -0.72 11.11 -10.24
CA TYR A 5 -0.49 10.08 -9.19
C TYR A 5 -0.47 10.67 -7.79
N ARG A 6 0.01 11.91 -7.62
CA ARG A 6 0.15 12.57 -6.32
C ARG A 6 -1.13 12.66 -5.48
N PRO A 7 -2.32 12.98 -6.01
CA PRO A 7 -3.55 13.01 -5.21
C PRO A 7 -3.83 11.68 -4.50
N TRP A 8 -3.49 10.57 -5.15
CA TRP A 8 -3.70 9.23 -4.60
C TRP A 8 -2.78 8.91 -3.42
N LEU A 9 -1.63 9.60 -3.29
CA LEU A 9 -0.76 9.51 -2.09
C LEU A 9 -1.42 10.13 -0.85
N LEU A 10 -2.42 10.98 -1.02
CA LEU A 10 -3.13 11.63 0.08
C LEU A 10 -4.45 10.91 0.40
N TYR A 11 -5.31 10.73 -0.59
CA TYR A 11 -6.66 10.21 -0.37
C TYR A 11 -6.69 8.71 -0.10
N ALA A 12 -5.93 7.93 -0.85
CA ALA A 12 -5.97 6.47 -0.71
C ALA A 12 -5.43 5.98 0.64
N PRO A 13 -4.31 6.49 1.20
CA PRO A 13 -3.86 6.12 2.52
C PRO A 13 -4.84 6.46 3.63
N LEU A 14 -5.49 7.63 3.56
CA LEU A 14 -6.48 8.03 4.55
C LEU A 14 -7.66 7.05 4.59
N CYS A 15 -8.23 6.73 3.42
CA CYS A 15 -9.31 5.75 3.32
C CYS A 15 -8.85 4.36 3.79
N ALA A 16 -7.67 3.90 3.33
CA ALA A 16 -7.13 2.60 3.71
C ALA A 16 -7.01 2.45 5.24
N MET A 17 -6.47 3.48 5.91
CA MET A 17 -6.18 3.41 7.34
C MET A 17 -7.43 3.49 8.21
N VAL A 18 -8.45 4.24 7.81
CA VAL A 18 -9.74 4.26 8.51
C VAL A 18 -10.34 2.84 8.55
N PHE A 19 -10.42 2.17 7.41
CA PHE A 19 -10.96 0.81 7.35
C PHE A 19 -10.01 -0.21 7.97
N PHE A 20 -8.71 0.00 7.93
CA PHE A 20 -7.72 -0.84 8.61
C PHE A 20 -7.91 -0.81 10.13
N ILE A 21 -8.07 0.37 10.75
CA ILE A 21 -8.31 0.50 12.18
C ILE A 21 -9.62 -0.18 12.59
N LEU A 22 -10.68 -0.07 11.76
CA LEU A 22 -11.94 -0.76 12.00
C LEU A 22 -11.80 -2.28 12.08
N CYS A 23 -10.85 -2.88 11.33
CA CYS A 23 -10.57 -4.32 11.41
C CYS A 23 -10.06 -4.77 12.80
N PHE A 24 -9.47 -3.86 13.57
CA PHE A 24 -8.95 -4.12 14.91
C PHE A 24 -9.85 -3.57 16.02
N THR A 25 -11.06 -3.14 15.67
CA THR A 25 -12.04 -2.59 16.62
C THR A 25 -13.23 -3.52 16.72
N LYS A 26 -13.52 -4.04 17.91
CA LYS A 26 -14.68 -4.87 18.12
C LYS A 26 -15.92 -3.98 18.25
N LEU A 27 -16.75 -3.95 17.21
CA LEU A 27 -18.01 -3.22 17.17
C LEU A 27 -19.20 -4.20 17.14
N GLY A 28 -20.06 -4.11 18.13
CA GLY A 28 -21.26 -4.95 18.22
C GLY A 28 -21.02 -6.39 18.68
N GLY A 29 -21.97 -7.27 18.36
CA GLY A 29 -21.86 -8.71 18.65
C GLY A 29 -20.86 -9.42 17.74
N ASP A 30 -20.51 -10.67 18.04
CA ASP A 30 -19.44 -11.41 17.35
C ASP A 30 -19.69 -11.55 15.85
N VAL A 31 -20.93 -11.79 15.41
CA VAL A 31 -21.28 -11.89 13.97
C VAL A 31 -21.13 -10.54 13.30
N THR A 32 -21.61 -9.47 13.92
CA THR A 32 -21.50 -8.09 13.37
C THR A 32 -20.05 -7.68 13.29
N ALA A 33 -19.25 -7.94 14.32
CA ALA A 33 -17.82 -7.68 14.32
C ALA A 33 -17.10 -8.44 13.19
N GLY A 34 -17.43 -9.72 12.97
CA GLY A 34 -16.88 -10.52 11.88
C GLY A 34 -17.17 -9.92 10.49
N ILE A 35 -18.40 -9.44 10.26
CA ILE A 35 -18.77 -8.79 8.99
C ILE A 35 -18.00 -7.47 8.81
N ILE A 36 -17.91 -6.65 9.85
CA ILE A 36 -17.19 -5.38 9.81
C ILE A 36 -15.70 -5.61 9.50
N ILE A 37 -15.08 -6.62 10.12
CA ILE A 37 -13.69 -6.99 9.85
C ILE A 37 -13.53 -7.42 8.40
N ALA A 38 -14.38 -8.31 7.89
CA ALA A 38 -14.27 -8.80 6.53
C ALA A 38 -14.43 -7.67 5.49
N VAL A 39 -15.45 -6.85 5.62
CA VAL A 39 -15.72 -5.72 4.72
C VAL A 39 -14.63 -4.66 4.86
N GLY A 40 -14.25 -4.32 6.09
CA GLY A 40 -13.18 -3.35 6.37
C GLY A 40 -11.84 -3.78 5.78
N TYR A 41 -11.50 -5.07 5.88
CA TYR A 41 -10.28 -5.63 5.29
C TYR A 41 -10.28 -5.50 3.77
N ILE A 42 -11.36 -5.87 3.09
CA ILE A 42 -11.46 -5.77 1.63
C ILE A 42 -11.31 -4.31 1.18
N ILE A 43 -12.02 -3.39 1.81
CA ILE A 43 -11.98 -1.96 1.44
C ILE A 43 -10.60 -1.36 1.75
N SER A 44 -10.04 -1.67 2.92
CA SER A 44 -8.69 -1.22 3.29
C SER A 44 -7.64 -1.67 2.28
N HIS A 45 -7.66 -2.95 1.90
CA HIS A 45 -6.72 -3.51 0.91
C HIS A 45 -6.90 -2.91 -0.48
N PHE A 46 -8.14 -2.62 -0.89
CA PHE A 46 -8.41 -1.96 -2.16
C PHE A 46 -7.73 -0.58 -2.22
N PHE A 47 -7.93 0.27 -1.22
CA PHE A 47 -7.30 1.59 -1.16
C PHE A 47 -5.78 1.52 -0.96
N TRP A 48 -5.30 0.54 -0.19
CA TRP A 48 -3.88 0.31 -0.04
C TRP A 48 -3.19 -0.05 -1.36
N ASN A 49 -3.81 -0.89 -2.18
CA ASN A 49 -3.30 -1.22 -3.52
C ASN A 49 -3.28 0.00 -4.44
N ILE A 50 -4.27 0.89 -4.37
CA ILE A 50 -4.27 2.15 -5.11
C ILE A 50 -3.06 3.00 -4.69
N SER A 51 -2.84 3.17 -3.38
CA SER A 51 -1.71 3.92 -2.84
C SER A 51 -0.37 3.32 -3.26
N TYR A 52 -0.24 2.00 -3.15
CA TYR A 52 0.96 1.27 -3.54
C TYR A 52 1.28 1.42 -5.04
N THR A 53 0.26 1.34 -5.89
CA THR A 53 0.39 1.55 -7.35
C THR A 53 0.79 2.99 -7.66
N ALA A 54 0.22 3.98 -6.96
CA ALA A 54 0.59 5.38 -7.12
C ALA A 54 2.07 5.63 -6.77
N VAL A 55 2.57 5.05 -5.67
CA VAL A 55 3.99 5.14 -5.27
C VAL A 55 4.90 4.55 -6.35
N ARG A 56 4.58 3.36 -6.86
CA ARG A 56 5.38 2.72 -7.90
C ARG A 56 5.33 3.48 -9.23
N SER A 57 4.16 3.99 -9.60
CA SER A 57 4.03 4.81 -10.81
C SER A 57 4.82 6.11 -10.72
N LEU A 58 4.83 6.76 -9.55
CA LEU A 58 5.65 7.93 -9.29
C LEU A 58 7.14 7.65 -9.45
N THR A 59 7.63 6.52 -8.96
CA THR A 59 9.03 6.11 -9.11
C THR A 59 9.45 6.05 -10.58
N ASN A 60 8.54 5.66 -11.48
CA ASN A 60 8.81 5.61 -12.91
C ASN A 60 8.78 6.99 -13.60
N VAL A 61 8.16 7.99 -12.96
CA VAL A 61 8.05 9.37 -13.49
C VAL A 61 9.16 10.27 -12.94
N LEU A 62 9.84 9.88 -11.86
CA LEU A 62 10.89 10.66 -11.21
C LEU A 62 12.15 10.82 -12.07
N THR A 63 12.45 9.85 -12.94
CA THR A 63 13.61 9.87 -13.82
C THR A 63 13.33 9.12 -15.12
N ASP A 64 13.95 9.58 -16.20
CA ASP A 64 13.91 8.92 -17.52
C ASP A 64 15.04 7.92 -17.70
N GLU A 65 16.07 7.98 -16.85
CA GLU A 65 17.24 7.11 -16.92
C GLU A 65 16.92 5.70 -16.37
N PRO A 66 17.10 4.63 -17.17
CA PRO A 66 16.77 3.26 -16.74
C PRO A 66 17.57 2.78 -15.53
N SER A 67 18.83 3.19 -15.41
CA SER A 67 19.72 2.84 -14.29
C SER A 67 19.23 3.44 -12.97
N GLU A 68 18.81 4.71 -13.00
CA GLU A 68 18.24 5.38 -11.84
C GLU A 68 16.88 4.78 -11.42
N ARG A 69 16.04 4.42 -12.39
CA ARG A 69 14.77 3.70 -12.10
C ARG A 69 15.02 2.38 -11.41
N ALA A 70 16.02 1.61 -11.88
CA ALA A 70 16.39 0.35 -11.24
C ALA A 70 16.91 0.58 -9.81
N PHE A 71 17.73 1.59 -9.60
CA PHE A 71 18.22 1.97 -8.28
C PHE A 71 17.08 2.39 -7.33
N LEU A 72 16.18 3.26 -7.76
CA LEU A 72 15.01 3.70 -6.97
C LEU A 72 14.09 2.53 -6.62
N SER A 73 13.82 1.65 -7.59
CA SER A 73 13.00 0.45 -7.37
C SER A 73 13.65 -0.51 -6.39
N GLY A 74 14.97 -0.68 -6.47
CA GLY A 74 15.75 -1.48 -5.51
C GLY A 74 15.68 -0.90 -4.10
N ARG A 75 15.82 0.42 -3.94
CA ARG A 75 15.68 1.11 -2.65
C ARG A 75 14.28 0.97 -2.07
N LEU A 76 13.24 1.10 -2.91
CA LEU A 76 11.86 0.89 -2.50
C LEU A 76 11.64 -0.55 -2.01
N GLY A 77 12.17 -1.54 -2.73
CA GLY A 77 12.12 -2.94 -2.34
C GLY A 77 12.84 -3.23 -1.02
N ALA A 78 14.06 -2.71 -0.86
CA ALA A 78 14.85 -2.84 0.36
C ALA A 78 14.15 -2.19 1.56
N GLY A 79 13.60 -0.98 1.38
CA GLY A 79 12.81 -0.29 2.41
C GLY A 79 11.58 -1.09 2.83
N ALA A 80 10.86 -1.68 1.86
CA ALA A 80 9.70 -2.53 2.16
C ALA A 80 10.08 -3.82 2.90
N ALA A 81 11.24 -4.42 2.57
CA ALA A 81 11.75 -5.60 3.28
C ALA A 81 12.13 -5.26 4.73
N LEU A 82 12.89 -4.17 4.91
CA LEU A 82 13.27 -3.68 6.24
C LEU A 82 12.03 -3.35 7.08
N GLY A 83 11.04 -2.65 6.50
CA GLY A 83 9.78 -2.34 7.16
C GLY A 83 9.03 -3.57 7.64
N ARG A 84 8.99 -4.65 6.85
CA ARG A 84 8.38 -5.92 7.26
C ARG A 84 9.10 -6.56 8.44
N VAL A 85 10.44 -6.60 8.41
CA VAL A 85 11.24 -7.13 9.51
C VAL A 85 11.03 -6.31 10.79
N CYS A 86 11.08 -4.99 10.70
CA CYS A 86 10.82 -4.11 11.84
C CYS A 86 9.40 -4.31 12.39
N ALA A 87 8.38 -4.36 11.53
CA ALA A 87 7.00 -4.54 11.94
C ALA A 87 6.77 -5.90 12.61
N SER A 88 7.37 -6.97 12.10
CA SER A 88 7.24 -8.33 12.69
C SER A 88 7.75 -8.41 14.14
N GLN A 89 8.69 -7.55 14.52
CA GLN A 89 9.21 -7.47 15.88
C GLN A 89 8.48 -6.41 16.72
N LEU A 90 8.26 -5.23 16.15
CA LEU A 90 7.68 -4.09 16.88
C LEU A 90 6.20 -4.29 17.20
N VAL A 91 5.42 -4.90 16.31
CA VAL A 91 3.97 -5.07 16.52
C VAL A 91 3.66 -5.95 17.73
N PRO A 92 4.23 -7.17 17.87
CA PRO A 92 4.01 -7.99 19.06
C PRO A 92 4.47 -7.33 20.35
N TRP A 93 5.66 -6.70 20.33
CA TRP A 93 6.20 -6.01 21.50
C TRP A 93 5.34 -4.83 21.93
N LEU A 94 4.93 -3.99 20.99
CA LEU A 94 4.07 -2.84 21.26
C LEU A 94 2.67 -3.27 21.75
N THR A 95 2.11 -4.31 21.14
CA THR A 95 0.81 -4.85 21.55
C THR A 95 0.87 -5.42 22.96
N ALA A 96 1.94 -6.16 23.31
CA ALA A 96 2.14 -6.67 24.65
C ALA A 96 2.29 -5.54 25.69
N ALA A 97 3.05 -4.48 25.36
CA ALA A 97 3.18 -3.31 26.23
C ALA A 97 1.83 -2.57 26.41
N LEU A 98 1.05 -2.41 25.35
CA LEU A 98 -0.26 -1.78 25.41
C LEU A 98 -1.29 -2.61 26.17
N ALA A 99 -1.18 -3.95 26.13
CA ALA A 99 -2.06 -4.86 26.86
C ALA A 99 -1.95 -4.72 28.39
N THR A 100 -0.87 -4.12 28.89
CA THR A 100 -0.74 -3.79 30.33
C THR A 100 -1.58 -2.55 30.71
N LEU A 101 -1.90 -1.69 29.73
CA LEU A 101 -2.62 -0.43 29.95
C LEU A 101 -4.10 -0.52 29.57
N VAL A 102 -4.40 -1.31 28.53
CA VAL A 102 -5.76 -1.42 27.97
C VAL A 102 -6.08 -2.91 27.78
N SER A 103 -7.20 -3.34 28.34
CA SER A 103 -7.64 -4.74 28.27
C SER A 103 -8.23 -5.12 26.90
N GLY A 104 -8.08 -6.38 26.51
CA GLY A 104 -8.73 -6.99 25.37
C GLY A 104 -8.29 -6.45 24.00
N VAL A 105 -9.24 -6.23 23.10
CA VAL A 105 -9.01 -5.81 21.71
C VAL A 105 -8.45 -4.39 21.60
N GLY A 106 -8.62 -3.55 22.63
CA GLY A 106 -8.19 -2.15 22.64
C GLY A 106 -6.68 -1.97 22.38
N ALA A 107 -5.83 -2.87 22.86
CA ALA A 107 -4.39 -2.83 22.63
C ALA A 107 -4.06 -2.96 21.12
N TYR A 108 -4.75 -3.84 20.41
CA TYR A 108 -4.58 -4.02 18.96
C TYR A 108 -5.09 -2.80 18.19
N THR A 109 -6.22 -2.22 18.60
CA THR A 109 -6.77 -1.00 17.99
C THR A 109 -5.81 0.17 18.10
N ILE A 110 -5.22 0.38 19.27
CA ILE A 110 -4.24 1.46 19.50
C ILE A 110 -2.97 1.20 18.68
N CYS A 111 -2.48 -0.03 18.69
CA CYS A 111 -1.32 -0.42 17.87
C CYS A 111 -1.58 -0.14 16.38
N ALA A 112 -2.73 -0.56 15.84
CA ALA A 112 -3.12 -0.29 14.48
C ALA A 112 -3.23 1.21 14.18
N ALA A 113 -3.75 2.01 15.10
CA ALA A 113 -3.83 3.46 14.96
C ALA A 113 -2.43 4.11 14.91
N ILE A 114 -1.49 3.69 15.75
CA ILE A 114 -0.12 4.20 15.75
C ILE A 114 0.56 3.93 14.40
N PHE A 115 0.52 2.67 13.91
CA PHE A 115 1.11 2.33 12.63
C PHE A 115 0.42 3.03 11.45
N SER A 116 -0.88 3.24 11.53
CA SER A 116 -1.65 4.01 10.55
C SER A 116 -1.20 5.47 10.48
N LEU A 117 -0.97 6.11 11.62
CA LEU A 117 -0.46 7.48 11.68
C LEU A 117 0.95 7.59 11.10
N ILE A 118 1.85 6.63 11.42
CA ILE A 118 3.19 6.58 10.84
C ILE A 118 3.11 6.43 9.31
N TYR A 119 2.26 5.53 8.83
CA TYR A 119 2.06 5.32 7.38
C TYR A 119 1.56 6.60 6.69
N ILE A 120 0.54 7.27 7.24
CA ILE A 120 0.00 8.52 6.71
C ILE A 120 1.10 9.61 6.69
N ALA A 121 1.88 9.74 7.78
CA ALA A 121 2.98 10.69 7.83
C ALA A 121 4.03 10.43 6.74
N CYS A 122 4.42 9.18 6.52
CA CYS A 122 5.34 8.81 5.44
C CYS A 122 4.77 9.16 4.05
N MET A 123 3.48 8.92 3.82
CA MET A 123 2.82 9.26 2.55
C MET A 123 2.71 10.78 2.35
N LEU A 124 2.48 11.55 3.41
CA LEU A 124 2.50 13.01 3.37
C LEU A 124 3.89 13.54 3.03
N ILE A 125 4.95 12.99 3.62
CA ILE A 125 6.33 13.35 3.28
C ILE A 125 6.58 13.08 1.79
N GLN A 126 6.19 11.91 1.32
CA GLN A 126 6.35 11.56 -0.10
C GLN A 126 5.54 12.49 -1.01
N PHE A 127 4.32 12.85 -0.63
CA PHE A 127 3.49 13.82 -1.36
C PHE A 127 4.16 15.20 -1.46
N VAL A 128 4.81 15.66 -0.40
CA VAL A 128 5.52 16.96 -0.39
C VAL A 128 6.79 16.88 -1.23
N VAL A 129 7.62 15.85 -1.04
CA VAL A 129 8.91 15.69 -1.72
C VAL A 129 8.74 15.52 -3.23
N THR A 130 7.69 14.85 -3.67
CA THR A 130 7.41 14.62 -5.11
C THR A 130 6.73 15.79 -5.81
N LYS A 131 6.65 16.96 -5.14
CA LYS A 131 6.07 18.17 -5.75
C LYS A 131 6.91 18.64 -6.95
N GLY A 132 6.25 18.75 -8.10
CA GLY A 132 6.87 19.21 -9.35
C GLY A 132 7.33 18.08 -10.29
N TYR A 133 7.43 16.85 -9.83
CA TYR A 133 7.83 15.71 -10.68
C TYR A 133 6.66 15.03 -11.39
N ASP A 134 5.46 15.06 -10.81
CA ASP A 134 4.24 14.53 -11.44
C ASP A 134 3.61 15.59 -12.35
N THR A 135 4.29 15.88 -13.45
CA THR A 135 3.73 16.74 -14.52
C THR A 135 2.77 15.92 -15.36
N GLU A 136 1.58 16.47 -15.64
CA GLU A 136 0.64 15.89 -16.58
C GLU A 136 1.31 15.82 -17.96
N THR A 137 2.05 14.76 -18.23
CA THR A 137 2.35 14.40 -19.60
C THR A 137 1.00 14.02 -20.20
N LYS A 138 0.53 14.78 -21.20
CA LYS A 138 -0.58 14.41 -22.07
C LYS A 138 -0.15 13.18 -22.88
N THR A 139 0.03 12.06 -22.21
CA THR A 139 0.00 10.79 -22.89
C THR A 139 -1.46 10.62 -23.26
N GLU A 140 -1.75 10.72 -24.55
CA GLU A 140 -3.05 10.31 -25.09
C GLU A 140 -3.36 8.99 -24.41
N ALA A 141 -4.45 8.98 -23.65
CA ALA A 141 -4.93 7.79 -23.00
C ALA A 141 -5.31 6.83 -24.13
N SER A 142 -4.34 6.04 -24.59
CA SER A 142 -4.66 4.89 -25.40
C SER A 142 -5.58 4.06 -24.52
N THR A 143 -6.84 3.99 -24.90
CA THR A 143 -7.84 3.11 -24.29
C THR A 143 -7.39 1.68 -24.54
N VAL A 144 -6.39 1.22 -23.76
CA VAL A 144 -5.93 -0.16 -23.84
C VAL A 144 -7.09 -1.00 -23.34
N SER A 145 -7.74 -1.71 -24.26
CA SER A 145 -8.83 -2.63 -23.93
C SER A 145 -8.35 -3.63 -22.88
N PHE A 146 -9.17 -3.89 -21.87
CA PHE A 146 -8.89 -4.86 -20.81
C PHE A 146 -8.53 -6.24 -21.38
N ILE A 147 -9.15 -6.60 -22.52
CA ILE A 147 -8.87 -7.84 -23.28
C ILE A 147 -7.46 -7.80 -23.90
N ALA A 148 -7.03 -6.65 -24.43
CA ALA A 148 -5.69 -6.49 -24.97
C ALA A 148 -4.61 -6.56 -23.89
N MET A 149 -4.89 -6.03 -22.68
CA MET A 149 -3.99 -6.18 -21.51
C MET A 149 -3.87 -7.64 -21.09
N GLY A 150 -4.99 -8.36 -20.97
CA GLY A 150 -4.99 -9.79 -20.66
C GLY A 150 -4.23 -10.63 -21.70
N LYS A 151 -4.44 -10.35 -22.98
CA LYS A 151 -3.71 -10.99 -24.07
C LYS A 151 -2.20 -10.74 -23.99
N ASN A 152 -1.79 -9.51 -23.71
CA ASN A 152 -0.37 -9.15 -23.55
C ASN A 152 0.29 -9.88 -22.37
N ILE A 153 -0.42 -10.08 -21.26
CA ILE A 153 0.10 -10.84 -20.10
C ILE A 153 0.37 -12.29 -20.50
N ILE A 154 -0.56 -12.93 -21.23
CA ILE A 154 -0.45 -14.34 -21.62
C ILE A 154 0.56 -14.55 -22.75
N THR A 155 0.76 -13.56 -23.63
CA THR A 155 1.62 -13.69 -24.81
C THR A 155 3.07 -13.26 -24.56
N ASN A 156 3.34 -12.50 -23.50
CA ASN A 156 4.68 -12.01 -23.19
C ASN A 156 5.38 -12.90 -22.15
N PRO A 157 6.40 -13.69 -22.53
CA PRO A 157 7.08 -14.63 -21.64
C PRO A 157 7.74 -13.93 -20.43
N ASN A 158 8.18 -12.69 -20.59
CA ASN A 158 8.77 -11.92 -19.49
C ASN A 158 7.72 -11.55 -18.43
N LEU A 159 6.50 -11.19 -18.86
CA LEU A 159 5.39 -10.91 -17.96
C LEU A 159 4.90 -12.18 -17.24
N ILE A 160 4.84 -13.31 -17.95
CA ILE A 160 4.52 -14.60 -17.33
C ILE A 160 5.57 -14.96 -16.27
N GLY A 161 6.84 -14.75 -16.55
CA GLY A 161 7.93 -14.98 -15.59
C GLY A 161 7.76 -14.15 -14.31
N VAL A 162 7.42 -12.86 -14.43
CA VAL A 162 7.17 -11.98 -13.28
C VAL A 162 5.94 -12.44 -12.48
N VAL A 163 4.84 -12.75 -13.15
CA VAL A 163 3.61 -13.23 -12.49
C VAL A 163 3.87 -14.55 -11.76
N LEU A 164 4.59 -15.48 -12.39
CA LEU A 164 4.94 -16.76 -11.78
C LEU A 164 5.87 -16.58 -10.58
N HIS A 165 6.85 -15.68 -10.67
CA HIS A 165 7.73 -15.34 -9.56
C HIS A 165 6.94 -14.78 -8.38
N ASP A 166 6.02 -13.86 -8.62
CA ASP A 166 5.20 -13.26 -7.55
C ASP A 166 4.25 -14.27 -6.92
N LEU A 167 3.67 -15.19 -7.73
CA LEU A 167 2.85 -16.30 -7.22
C LEU A 167 3.65 -17.26 -6.34
N LEU A 168 4.84 -17.67 -6.79
CA LEU A 168 5.72 -18.55 -6.00
C LEU A 168 6.15 -17.90 -4.68
N ARG A 169 6.40 -16.59 -4.70
CA ARG A 169 6.73 -15.82 -3.50
C ARG A 169 5.58 -15.71 -2.49
N LEU A 170 4.33 -15.80 -2.95
CA LEU A 170 3.15 -15.81 -2.07
C LEU A 170 2.96 -17.15 -1.36
N ILE A 171 3.52 -18.23 -1.92
CA ILE A 171 3.39 -19.60 -1.40
C ILE A 171 4.56 -19.95 -0.45
N ALA A 172 5.71 -19.30 -0.63
CA ALA A 172 6.91 -19.49 0.18
C ALA A 172 6.92 -18.61 1.46
#